data_817949f2000308675ec0f94a0581f850
#
_entry.id   817949f2000308675ec0f94a0581f850
#
_cell.length_a   1.000
_cell.length_b   1.000
_cell.length_c   1.000
_cell.angle_alpha   90.00
_cell.angle_beta   90.00
_cell.angle_gamma   90.00
#
_symmetry.space_group_name_H-M   'P 1'
#
loop_
_entity.id
_entity.type
_entity.pdbx_description
1 polymer ?
#
loop_
_entity_poly.entity_id
_entity_poly.type
_entity_poly.pdbx_seq_one_letter_code
_entity_poly.pdbx_strand_id
1 'polypeptide(L)'
;LPEAQKEQARLLELSLRDEIRGKGLLSESLREEISRLRRLGVQVAVLDDGGMDDLSSDEKNELIAKAIKELQIVTSGRVTLRSPKGESFRLTVVASLPGQAAPVLNIKL
;
A
#
# COMPACT_ATOMS: atom_id res chain seq x y z
N LEU A 1 18.24 -12.81 19.07
CA LEU A 1 17.57 -13.47 17.94
C LEU A 1 18.36 -13.30 16.67
N PRO A 2 18.42 -14.34 15.82
CA PRO A 2 18.99 -14.21 14.48
C PRO A 2 18.30 -13.13 13.65
N GLU A 3 19.06 -12.48 12.77
CA GLU A 3 18.53 -11.39 11.94
C GLU A 3 17.30 -11.80 11.11
N ALA A 4 17.30 -13.05 10.58
CA ALA A 4 16.16 -13.55 9.82
C ALA A 4 14.87 -13.61 10.65
N GLN A 5 14.97 -14.00 11.92
CA GLN A 5 13.82 -14.05 12.83
C GLN A 5 13.35 -12.65 13.23
N LYS A 6 14.28 -11.73 13.44
CA LYS A 6 13.96 -10.32 13.72
C LYS A 6 13.19 -9.69 12.54
N GLU A 7 13.66 -9.96 11.33
CA GLU A 7 13.02 -9.46 10.11
C GLU A 7 11.61 -10.04 9.94
N GLN A 8 11.45 -11.34 10.20
CA GLN A 8 10.12 -11.97 10.14
C GLN A 8 9.17 -11.36 11.17
N ALA A 9 9.63 -11.12 12.39
CA ALA A 9 8.82 -10.50 13.44
C ALA A 9 8.41 -9.08 13.05
N ARG A 10 9.32 -8.31 12.47
CA ARG A 10 9.06 -6.95 11.99
C ARG A 10 8.01 -6.95 10.89
N LEU A 11 8.14 -7.85 9.91
CA LEU A 11 7.19 -7.95 8.79
C LEU A 11 5.80 -8.39 9.28
N LEU A 12 5.73 -9.30 10.24
CA LEU A 12 4.46 -9.72 10.83
C LEU A 12 3.79 -8.56 11.56
N GLU A 13 4.54 -7.79 12.34
CA GLU A 13 4.02 -6.61 13.05
C GLU A 13 3.45 -5.59 12.08
N LEU A 14 4.16 -5.32 10.98
CA LEU A 14 3.69 -4.41 9.93
C LEU A 14 2.41 -4.93 9.28
N SER A 15 2.33 -6.23 9.01
CA SER A 15 1.14 -6.85 8.43
C SER A 15 -0.08 -6.73 9.36
N LEU A 16 0.12 -6.93 10.66
CA LEU A 16 -0.95 -6.75 11.65
C LEU A 16 -1.43 -5.29 11.72
N ARG A 17 -0.51 -4.36 11.62
CA ARG A 17 -0.84 -2.93 11.56
C ARG A 17 -1.70 -2.61 10.33
N ASP A 18 -1.33 -3.16 9.17
CA ASP A 18 -2.08 -2.99 7.92
C ASP A 18 -3.50 -3.53 8.04
N GLU A 19 -3.70 -4.68 8.69
CA GLU A 19 -5.03 -5.27 8.89
C GLU A 19 -5.94 -4.36 9.71
N ILE A 20 -5.37 -3.57 10.61
CA ILE A 20 -6.12 -2.60 11.42
C ILE A 20 -6.37 -1.31 10.65
N ARG A 21 -5.33 -0.74 10.03
CA ARG A 21 -5.39 0.59 9.40
C ARG A 21 -5.93 0.58 7.98
N GLY A 22 -5.73 -0.51 7.26
CA GLY A 22 -6.08 -0.64 5.86
C GLY A 22 -7.15 -1.68 5.57
N LYS A 23 -7.96 -2.03 6.52
CA LYS A 23 -8.83 -3.19 6.47
C LYS A 23 -9.82 -3.20 5.29
N GLY A 24 -10.30 -2.03 4.84
CA GLY A 24 -11.18 -1.93 3.67
C GLY A 24 -10.44 -1.95 2.33
N LEU A 25 -9.12 -1.74 2.36
CA LEU A 25 -8.26 -1.75 1.18
C LEU A 25 -7.67 -3.13 0.88
N LEU A 26 -7.42 -3.93 1.91
CA LEU A 26 -6.59 -5.11 1.78
C LEU A 26 -7.34 -6.27 1.12
N SER A 27 -6.97 -6.54 -0.13
CA SER A 27 -7.26 -7.78 -0.81
C SER A 27 -6.02 -8.68 -0.73
N GLU A 28 -6.18 -9.95 -1.08
CA GLU A 28 -5.05 -10.87 -1.13
C GLU A 28 -3.96 -10.39 -2.09
N SER A 29 -4.35 -9.90 -3.27
CA SER A 29 -3.41 -9.39 -4.26
C SER A 29 -2.64 -8.17 -3.74
N LEU A 30 -3.29 -7.27 -3.02
CA LEU A 30 -2.62 -6.10 -2.45
C LEU A 30 -1.69 -6.50 -1.30
N ARG A 31 -2.09 -7.46 -0.46
CA ARG A 31 -1.20 -7.99 0.59
C ARG A 31 0.06 -8.60 0.00
N GLU A 32 -0.06 -9.33 -1.09
CA GLU A 32 1.10 -9.91 -1.79
C GLU A 32 2.02 -8.84 -2.34
N GLU A 33 1.45 -7.80 -2.94
CA GLU A 33 2.23 -6.68 -3.48
C GLU A 33 2.95 -5.91 -2.39
N ILE A 34 2.28 -5.64 -1.28
CA ILE A 34 2.90 -4.97 -0.12
C ILE A 34 4.06 -5.82 0.41
N SER A 35 3.88 -7.13 0.51
CA SER A 35 4.94 -8.04 0.95
C SER A 35 6.13 -8.01 0.00
N ARG A 36 5.88 -7.99 -1.30
CA ARG A 36 6.93 -7.89 -2.32
C ARG A 36 7.75 -6.60 -2.13
N LEU A 37 7.08 -5.48 -1.98
CA LEU A 37 7.72 -4.18 -1.79
C LEU A 37 8.57 -4.17 -0.51
N ARG A 38 8.03 -4.69 0.59
CA ARG A 38 8.76 -4.73 1.87
C ARG A 38 10.00 -5.63 1.81
N ARG A 39 9.95 -6.72 1.05
CA ARG A 39 11.13 -7.58 0.85
C ARG A 39 12.22 -6.87 0.07
N LEU A 40 11.87 -5.92 -0.78
CA LEU A 40 12.82 -5.06 -1.49
C LEU A 40 13.37 -3.94 -0.62
N GLY A 41 12.88 -3.80 0.61
CA GLY A 41 13.28 -2.73 1.51
C GLY A 41 12.45 -1.46 1.38
N VAL A 42 11.37 -1.47 0.62
CA VAL A 42 10.46 -0.34 0.48
C VAL A 42 9.60 -0.22 1.74
N GLN A 43 9.50 1.00 2.27
CA GLN A 43 8.59 1.30 3.37
C GLN A 43 7.18 1.48 2.80
N VAL A 44 6.20 0.76 3.36
CA VAL A 44 4.83 0.83 2.88
C VAL A 44 3.90 1.19 4.03
N ALA A 45 3.09 2.23 3.81
CA ALA A 45 2.02 2.63 4.73
C ALA A 45 0.68 2.48 4.00
N VAL A 46 -0.30 1.95 4.71
CA VAL A 46 -1.67 1.74 4.19
C VAL A 46 -2.64 2.42 5.15
N LEU A 47 -3.54 3.24 4.62
CA LEU A 47 -4.53 3.95 5.42
C LEU A 47 -5.88 3.96 4.70
N ASP A 48 -6.86 3.33 5.32
CA ASP A 48 -8.23 3.30 4.83
C ASP A 48 -9.12 4.22 5.68
N ASP A 49 -9.54 5.33 5.08
CA ASP A 49 -10.49 6.27 5.68
C ASP A 49 -11.91 6.09 5.15
N GLY A 50 -12.20 4.97 4.49
CA GLY A 50 -13.53 4.63 4.01
C GLY A 50 -13.87 5.13 2.62
N GLY A 51 -12.88 5.61 1.86
CA GLY A 51 -13.11 6.18 0.53
C GLY A 51 -13.65 5.20 -0.52
N MET A 52 -13.56 3.90 -0.27
CA MET A 52 -14.06 2.85 -1.16
C MET A 52 -15.22 2.06 -0.57
N ASP A 53 -15.77 2.47 0.56
CA ASP A 53 -16.80 1.70 1.27
C ASP A 53 -18.09 1.53 0.46
N ASP A 54 -18.40 2.48 -0.42
CA ASP A 54 -19.59 2.45 -1.27
C ASP A 54 -19.40 1.70 -2.59
N LEU A 55 -18.18 1.23 -2.87
CA LEU A 55 -17.87 0.50 -4.10
C LEU A 55 -18.18 -0.99 -3.94
N SER A 56 -18.57 -1.62 -5.05
CA SER A 56 -18.70 -3.07 -5.12
C SER A 56 -17.32 -3.74 -5.01
N SER A 57 -17.30 -5.04 -4.71
CA SER A 57 -16.05 -5.81 -4.69
C SER A 57 -15.31 -5.74 -6.02
N ASP A 58 -16.03 -5.80 -7.13
CA ASP A 58 -15.42 -5.74 -8.47
C ASP A 58 -14.81 -4.36 -8.73
N GLU A 59 -15.49 -3.29 -8.34
CA GLU A 59 -14.97 -1.93 -8.48
C GLU A 59 -13.73 -1.72 -7.62
N LYS A 60 -13.73 -2.19 -6.38
CA LYS A 60 -12.55 -2.14 -5.49
C LYS A 60 -11.37 -2.89 -6.11
N ASN A 61 -11.62 -4.10 -6.57
CA ASN A 61 -10.58 -4.96 -7.17
C ASN A 61 -9.97 -4.31 -8.40
N GLU A 62 -10.78 -3.64 -9.21
CA GLU A 62 -10.31 -2.92 -10.40
C GLU A 62 -9.37 -1.78 -10.02
N LEU A 63 -9.72 -0.96 -9.03
CA LEU A 63 -8.86 0.12 -8.55
C LEU A 63 -7.56 -0.42 -7.94
N ILE A 64 -7.66 -1.46 -7.14
CA ILE A 64 -6.49 -2.09 -6.54
C ILE A 64 -5.57 -2.68 -7.61
N ALA A 65 -6.12 -3.30 -8.63
CA ALA A 65 -5.32 -3.83 -9.75
C ALA A 65 -4.55 -2.72 -10.48
N LYS A 66 -5.18 -1.57 -10.69
CA LYS A 66 -4.51 -0.40 -11.27
C LYS A 66 -3.37 0.09 -10.38
N ALA A 67 -3.60 0.15 -9.08
CA ALA A 67 -2.58 0.56 -8.12
C ALA A 67 -1.38 -0.41 -8.15
N ILE A 68 -1.63 -1.69 -8.14
CA ILE A 68 -0.58 -2.72 -8.19
C ILE A 68 0.25 -2.59 -9.46
N LYS A 69 -0.40 -2.36 -10.59
CA LYS A 69 0.28 -2.16 -11.87
C LYS A 69 1.25 -1.00 -11.81
N GLU A 70 0.82 0.12 -11.23
CA GLU A 70 1.68 1.29 -11.09
C GLU A 70 2.83 1.06 -10.11
N LEU A 71 2.63 0.25 -9.08
CA LEU A 71 3.65 -0.04 -8.08
C LEU A 71 4.78 -0.94 -8.59
N GLN A 72 4.63 -1.57 -9.76
CA GLN A 72 5.65 -2.47 -10.29
C GLN A 72 6.99 -1.78 -10.58
N ILE A 73 6.99 -0.48 -10.80
CA ILE A 73 8.21 0.30 -11.05
C ILE A 73 8.97 0.66 -9.77
N VAL A 74 8.34 0.49 -8.60
CA VAL A 74 8.93 0.89 -7.32
C VAL A 74 9.82 -0.21 -6.79
N THR A 75 11.10 0.11 -6.54
CA THR A 75 12.09 -0.85 -6.02
C THR A 75 12.80 -0.35 -4.77
N SER A 76 12.60 0.92 -4.38
CA SER A 76 13.21 1.50 -3.18
C SER A 76 12.36 2.67 -2.70
N GLY A 77 12.64 3.16 -1.51
CA GLY A 77 12.00 4.33 -0.95
C GLY A 77 10.75 4.04 -0.14
N ARG A 78 9.71 4.83 -0.37
CA ARG A 78 8.49 4.78 0.44
C ARG A 78 7.26 4.81 -0.46
N VAL A 79 6.25 4.01 -0.10
CA VAL A 79 4.94 4.00 -0.73
C VAL A 79 3.87 4.29 0.32
N THR A 80 2.92 5.15 -0.02
CA THR A 80 1.73 5.38 0.79
C THR A 80 0.50 5.07 -0.05
N LEU A 81 -0.33 4.18 0.44
CA LEU A 81 -1.63 3.82 -0.12
C LEU A 81 -2.71 4.36 0.81
N ARG A 82 -3.59 5.18 0.28
CA ARG A 82 -4.64 5.78 1.10
C ARG A 82 -5.96 5.77 0.35
N SER A 83 -7.05 5.42 1.05
CA SER A 83 -8.41 5.58 0.57
C SER A 83 -9.07 6.70 1.36
N PRO A 84 -9.03 7.95 0.87
CA PRO A 84 -9.55 9.10 1.61
C PRO A 84 -11.05 9.20 1.50
N LYS A 85 -11.68 9.72 2.55
CA LYS A 85 -13.12 9.97 2.56
C LYS A 85 -13.42 11.38 2.07
N GLY A 86 -14.53 11.53 1.33
CA GLY A 86 -15.04 12.85 0.94
C GLY A 86 -14.34 13.47 -0.27
N GLU A 87 -13.48 12.73 -0.97
CA GLU A 87 -12.80 13.19 -2.18
C GLU A 87 -13.48 12.65 -3.43
N SER A 88 -13.15 13.24 -4.59
CA SER A 88 -13.65 12.76 -5.88
C SER A 88 -12.94 11.47 -6.33
N PHE A 89 -11.76 11.21 -5.81
CA PHE A 89 -11.00 10.00 -6.06
C PHE A 89 -11.11 9.05 -4.87
N ARG A 90 -10.93 7.76 -5.10
CA ARG A 90 -11.17 6.69 -4.12
C ARG A 90 -9.90 6.12 -3.52
N LEU A 91 -8.80 6.25 -4.23
CA LEU A 91 -7.52 5.65 -3.83
C LEU A 91 -6.38 6.54 -4.30
N THR A 92 -5.42 6.81 -3.41
CA THR A 92 -4.17 7.48 -3.79
C THR A 92 -3.00 6.54 -3.62
N VAL A 93 -2.05 6.66 -4.55
CA VAL A 93 -0.79 5.92 -4.52
C VAL A 93 0.32 6.96 -4.66
N VAL A 94 1.14 7.10 -3.62
CA VAL A 94 2.27 8.01 -3.63
C VAL A 94 3.53 7.22 -3.35
N ALA A 95 4.54 7.37 -4.20
CA ALA A 95 5.83 6.73 -4.01
C ALA A 95 6.94 7.76 -4.13
N SER A 96 7.91 7.71 -3.22
CA SER A 96 9.06 8.61 -3.18
C SER A 96 10.35 7.80 -3.09
N LEU A 97 11.39 8.28 -3.75
CA LEU A 97 12.73 7.70 -3.64
C LEU A 97 13.42 8.19 -2.37
N PRO A 98 14.43 7.44 -1.87
CA PRO A 98 15.17 7.86 -0.68
C PRO A 98 15.82 9.23 -0.90
N GLY A 99 15.66 10.14 0.09
CA GLY A 99 16.29 11.44 0.07
C GLY A 99 15.70 12.45 -0.92
N GLN A 100 14.63 12.11 -1.62
CA GLN A 100 13.95 13.02 -2.55
C GLN A 100 12.63 13.50 -1.97
N ALA A 101 12.38 14.81 -2.06
CA ALA A 101 11.15 15.40 -1.56
C ALA A 101 9.99 15.20 -2.52
N ALA A 102 10.23 15.27 -3.83
CA ALA A 102 9.19 15.11 -4.83
C ALA A 102 8.89 13.62 -5.08
N PRO A 103 7.62 13.21 -5.11
CA PRO A 103 7.29 11.82 -5.41
C PRO A 103 7.58 11.46 -6.87
N VAL A 104 7.98 10.20 -7.10
CA VAL A 104 8.13 9.65 -8.45
C VAL A 104 6.81 9.08 -8.96
N LEU A 105 5.87 8.86 -8.07
CA LEU A 105 4.54 8.36 -8.39
C LEU A 105 3.53 9.09 -7.51
N ASN A 106 2.51 9.68 -8.12
CA ASN A 106 1.46 10.39 -7.39
C ASN A 106 0.17 10.25 -8.20
N ILE A 107 -0.60 9.22 -7.88
CA ILE A 107 -1.77 8.80 -8.65
C ILE A 107 -3.02 8.90 -7.80
N LYS A 108 -4.08 9.43 -8.39
CA LYS A 108 -5.41 9.49 -7.81
C LYS A 108 -6.36 8.68 -8.68
N LEU A 109 -6.92 7.63 -8.11
CA LEU A 109 -7.80 6.69 -8.82
C LEU A 109 -9.28 6.81 -8.41
#